data_562033cbba124afc7d8ee20da8b8c3bc
#
_entry.id   562033cbba124afc7d8ee20da8b8c3bc
#
_cell.length_a   1.000
_cell.length_b   1.000
_cell.length_c   1.000
_cell.angle_alpha   90.00
_cell.angle_beta   90.00
_cell.angle_gamma   90.00
#
_symmetry.space_group_name_H-M   'P 1'
#
loop_
_entity.id
_entity.type
_entity.pdbx_description
1 polymer ?
#
loop_
_entity_poly.entity_id
_entity_poly.type
_entity_poly.pdbx_seq_one_letter_code
_entity_poly.pdbx_strand_id
1 'polypeptide(L)'
;MPTVTGNISMQNQKKPEIIVFAGPNGSGKSTITRFAKVIEPYINADNIKSVNHCSDLEAAQLAEKMREEALSEQKSFTFETVLSTERNLNLLKEAKEQGYFIRCIYVLTCDYSINIARVKSREANGGHGVPEEKIVSRYKKALALIPGIVKVCDIVHIYDNSTVPFRIFKKRKTEYFFWPNEYWSESKIKELVKL
;
A
#
# COMPACT_ATOMS: atom_id res chain seq x y z
N MET A 1 52.22 -22.79 -18.99
CA MET A 1 51.34 -22.73 -17.84
C MET A 1 50.04 -22.05 -18.26
N PRO A 2 48.90 -22.67 -18.24
CA PRO A 2 47.65 -22.06 -18.64
C PRO A 2 47.06 -21.27 -17.43
N THR A 3 46.73 -20.01 -17.66
CA THR A 3 46.03 -19.12 -16.75
C THR A 3 44.57 -19.55 -16.65
N VAL A 4 44.16 -19.95 -15.44
CA VAL A 4 42.77 -20.25 -15.12
C VAL A 4 42.03 -18.92 -14.92
N THR A 5 41.21 -18.51 -15.88
CA THR A 5 40.23 -17.45 -15.73
C THR A 5 39.06 -17.96 -14.89
N GLY A 6 39.01 -17.53 -13.62
CA GLY A 6 37.89 -17.85 -12.73
C GLY A 6 36.61 -17.23 -13.26
N ASN A 7 35.63 -18.07 -13.60
CA ASN A 7 34.24 -17.67 -13.78
C ASN A 7 33.71 -17.17 -12.44
N ILE A 8 33.55 -15.85 -12.33
CA ILE A 8 32.79 -15.24 -11.25
C ILE A 8 31.32 -15.64 -11.49
N SER A 9 30.83 -16.60 -10.72
CA SER A 9 29.43 -16.97 -10.69
C SER A 9 28.62 -15.71 -10.33
N MET A 10 27.84 -15.19 -11.27
CA MET A 10 26.81 -14.21 -10.96
C MET A 10 25.85 -14.86 -9.94
N GLN A 11 26.07 -14.57 -8.67
CA GLN A 11 25.09 -14.87 -7.64
C GLN A 11 23.80 -14.20 -8.08
N ASN A 12 22.74 -14.99 -8.21
CA ASN A 12 21.40 -14.55 -8.53
C ASN A 12 20.87 -13.70 -7.36
N GLN A 13 21.29 -12.42 -7.29
CA GLN A 13 20.89 -11.50 -6.24
C GLN A 13 19.37 -11.37 -6.33
N LYS A 14 18.68 -11.82 -5.29
CA LYS A 14 17.23 -11.68 -5.16
C LYS A 14 16.89 -10.19 -5.24
N LYS A 15 16.05 -9.82 -6.21
CA LYS A 15 15.60 -8.42 -6.36
C LYS A 15 15.03 -7.92 -5.03
N PRO A 16 15.35 -6.68 -4.64
CA PRO A 16 14.71 -6.08 -3.46
C PRO A 16 13.21 -6.00 -3.68
N GLU A 17 12.45 -6.14 -2.61
CA GLU A 17 10.99 -6.23 -2.65
C GLU A 17 10.36 -5.18 -1.76
N ILE A 18 9.32 -4.50 -2.26
CA ILE A 18 8.47 -3.62 -1.48
C ILE A 18 7.08 -4.23 -1.37
N ILE A 19 6.57 -4.31 -0.13
CA ILE A 19 5.16 -4.61 0.13
C ILE A 19 4.50 -3.32 0.61
N VAL A 20 3.45 -2.87 -0.09
CA VAL A 20 2.69 -1.70 0.31
C VAL A 20 1.26 -2.06 0.68
N PHE A 21 0.85 -1.66 1.88
CA PHE A 21 -0.54 -1.69 2.32
C PHE A 21 -1.14 -0.31 2.11
N ALA A 22 -2.08 -0.19 1.19
CA ALA A 22 -2.66 1.08 0.79
C ALA A 22 -4.17 1.10 0.98
N GLY A 23 -4.72 2.31 1.13
CA GLY A 23 -6.17 2.53 1.21
C GLY A 23 -6.57 3.64 2.16
N PRO A 24 -7.79 4.19 2.02
CA PRO A 24 -8.26 5.34 2.79
C PRO A 24 -8.28 5.10 4.30
N ASN A 25 -8.36 6.18 5.09
CA ASN A 25 -8.60 6.08 6.51
C ASN A 25 -9.92 5.34 6.77
N GLY A 26 -9.96 4.44 7.75
CA GLY A 26 -11.15 3.64 8.07
C GLY A 26 -11.48 2.49 7.12
N SER A 27 -10.71 2.25 6.06
CA SER A 27 -10.93 1.11 5.15
C SER A 27 -10.64 -0.26 5.78
N GLY A 28 -9.92 -0.31 6.91
CA GLY A 28 -9.58 -1.55 7.61
C GLY A 28 -8.29 -2.20 7.13
N LYS A 29 -7.31 -1.42 6.68
CA LYS A 29 -5.97 -1.92 6.31
C LYS A 29 -5.37 -2.81 7.40
N SER A 30 -5.37 -2.36 8.65
CA SER A 30 -4.85 -3.11 9.81
C SER A 30 -5.53 -4.46 10.05
N THR A 31 -6.79 -4.61 9.65
CA THR A 31 -7.49 -5.90 9.71
C THR A 31 -6.85 -6.93 8.77
N ILE A 32 -6.41 -6.50 7.59
CA ILE A 32 -5.78 -7.36 6.59
C ILE A 32 -4.30 -7.52 6.88
N THR A 33 -3.60 -6.44 7.26
CA THR A 33 -2.15 -6.45 7.53
C THR A 33 -1.77 -7.44 8.61
N ARG A 34 -2.60 -7.61 9.66
CA ARG A 34 -2.30 -8.54 10.76
C ARG A 34 -2.17 -10.01 10.32
N PHE A 35 -2.76 -10.37 9.20
CA PHE A 35 -2.70 -11.74 8.64
C PHE A 35 -1.71 -11.87 7.49
N ALA A 36 -1.06 -10.77 7.09
CA ALA A 36 -0.15 -10.74 5.97
C ALA A 36 1.30 -10.93 6.45
N LYS A 37 2.09 -11.65 5.65
CA LYS A 37 3.54 -11.69 5.86
C LYS A 37 4.12 -10.34 5.44
N VAL A 38 4.84 -9.69 6.34
CA VAL A 38 5.58 -8.44 6.09
C VAL A 38 7.07 -8.72 5.89
N ILE A 39 7.76 -7.77 5.28
CA ILE A 39 9.22 -7.70 5.19
C ILE A 39 9.66 -6.54 6.06
N GLU A 40 10.57 -6.80 6.99
CA GLU A 40 11.13 -5.74 7.83
C GLU A 40 12.17 -4.91 7.06
N PRO A 41 12.26 -3.59 7.33
CA PRO A 41 11.45 -2.85 8.31
C PRO A 41 10.00 -2.62 7.84
N TYR A 42 9.04 -2.72 8.80
CA TYR A 42 7.65 -2.32 8.58
C TYR A 42 7.43 -0.86 8.97
N ILE A 43 7.31 -0.01 7.98
CA ILE A 43 7.24 1.45 8.14
C ILE A 43 5.78 1.91 8.16
N ASN A 44 5.29 2.28 9.35
CA ASN A 44 3.94 2.77 9.58
C ASN A 44 3.99 4.04 10.45
N ALA A 45 3.44 5.15 9.96
CA ALA A 45 3.47 6.43 10.66
C ALA A 45 2.72 6.37 12.01
N ASP A 46 1.62 5.61 12.11
CA ASP A 46 0.87 5.47 13.36
C ASP A 46 1.73 4.74 14.42
N ASN A 47 2.48 3.71 14.03
CA ASN A 47 3.41 3.02 14.92
C ASN A 47 4.57 3.93 15.33
N ILE A 48 5.15 4.67 14.38
CA ILE A 48 6.24 5.63 14.63
C ILE A 48 5.78 6.69 15.63
N LYS A 49 4.57 7.24 15.45
CA LYS A 49 3.98 8.20 16.37
C LYS A 49 3.85 7.64 17.78
N SER A 50 3.33 6.43 17.90
CA SER A 50 3.14 5.76 19.20
C SER A 50 4.45 5.52 19.95
N VAL A 51 5.48 5.05 19.23
CA VAL A 51 6.79 4.74 19.84
C VAL A 51 7.58 6.00 20.20
N ASN A 52 7.55 7.03 19.34
CA ASN A 52 8.37 8.24 19.52
C ASN A 52 7.61 9.37 20.25
N HIS A 53 6.33 9.18 20.58
CA HIS A 53 5.48 10.19 21.23
C HIS A 53 5.52 11.55 20.50
N CYS A 54 5.58 11.54 19.16
CA CYS A 54 5.68 12.70 18.30
C CYS A 54 4.34 13.09 17.66
N SER A 55 4.30 14.23 16.97
CA SER A 55 3.11 14.68 16.24
C SER A 55 2.88 13.82 14.97
N ASP A 56 1.66 13.91 14.40
CA ASP A 56 1.32 13.25 13.14
C ASP A 56 2.22 13.68 11.98
N LEU A 57 2.62 14.96 11.96
CA LEU A 57 3.50 15.50 10.93
C LEU A 57 4.92 14.94 11.05
N GLU A 58 5.48 14.93 12.25
CA GLU A 58 6.81 14.37 12.52
C GLU A 58 6.84 12.87 12.21
N ALA A 59 5.83 12.11 12.61
CA ALA A 59 5.71 10.69 12.29
C ALA A 59 5.64 10.44 10.79
N ALA A 60 4.89 11.26 10.05
CA ALA A 60 4.81 11.16 8.60
C ALA A 60 6.15 11.48 7.91
N GLN A 61 6.86 12.52 8.35
CA GLN A 61 8.18 12.89 7.85
C GLN A 61 9.22 11.80 8.14
N LEU A 62 9.21 11.25 9.36
CA LEU A 62 10.12 10.17 9.72
C LEU A 62 9.85 8.90 8.91
N ALA A 63 8.57 8.55 8.72
CA ALA A 63 8.19 7.42 7.87
C ALA A 63 8.63 7.62 6.41
N GLU A 64 8.58 8.85 5.90
CA GLU A 64 9.09 9.19 4.55
C GLU A 64 10.59 8.98 4.47
N LYS A 65 11.34 9.58 5.39
CA LYS A 65 12.80 9.44 5.46
C LYS A 65 13.24 7.97 5.53
N MET A 66 12.59 7.17 6.39
CA MET A 66 12.90 5.72 6.48
C MET A 66 12.67 4.97 5.16
N ARG A 67 11.63 5.34 4.37
CA ARG A 67 11.40 4.73 3.05
C ARG A 67 12.45 5.14 2.03
N GLU A 68 12.84 6.41 2.02
CA GLU A 68 13.89 6.95 1.14
C GLU A 68 15.24 6.32 1.45
N GLU A 69 15.60 6.19 2.73
CA GLU A 69 16.81 5.50 3.19
C GLU A 69 16.82 4.03 2.75
N ALA A 70 15.73 3.29 2.99
CA ALA A 70 15.60 1.90 2.57
C ALA A 70 15.73 1.74 1.04
N LEU A 71 15.15 2.68 0.28
CA LEU A 71 15.24 2.69 -1.18
C LEU A 71 16.69 2.96 -1.65
N SER A 72 17.36 3.95 -1.08
CA SER A 72 18.76 4.30 -1.43
C SER A 72 19.73 3.17 -1.11
N GLU A 73 19.45 2.38 -0.06
CA GLU A 73 20.26 1.24 0.36
C GLU A 73 19.89 -0.08 -0.34
N GLN A 74 18.97 -0.05 -1.32
CA GLN A 74 18.45 -1.23 -2.03
C GLN A 74 17.91 -2.31 -1.08
N LYS A 75 17.35 -1.91 0.05
CA LYS A 75 16.75 -2.82 1.04
C LYS A 75 15.30 -3.14 0.71
N SER A 76 14.89 -4.37 0.98
CA SER A 76 13.47 -4.73 0.96
C SER A 76 12.78 -4.18 2.21
N PHE A 77 11.52 -3.72 2.07
CA PHE A 77 10.75 -3.20 3.20
C PHE A 77 9.23 -3.30 2.95
N THR A 78 8.47 -3.11 4.01
CA THR A 78 7.01 -2.98 3.96
C THR A 78 6.61 -1.62 4.48
N PHE A 79 5.59 -1.00 3.88
CA PHE A 79 5.01 0.23 4.44
C PHE A 79 3.50 0.31 4.31
N GLU A 80 2.89 1.11 5.20
CA GLU A 80 1.47 1.42 5.15
C GLU A 80 1.23 2.89 4.76
N THR A 81 0.19 3.13 3.95
CA THR A 81 -0.15 4.48 3.49
C THR A 81 -1.65 4.63 3.21
N VAL A 82 -2.17 5.85 3.42
CA VAL A 82 -3.51 6.23 2.95
C VAL A 82 -3.54 6.36 1.42
N LEU A 83 -2.41 6.64 0.80
CA LEU A 83 -2.24 6.85 -0.65
C LEU A 83 -3.20 7.94 -1.20
N SER A 84 -3.29 9.06 -0.52
CA SER A 84 -4.13 10.20 -0.95
C SER A 84 -3.36 11.33 -1.64
N THR A 85 -2.08 11.13 -1.88
CA THR A 85 -1.18 12.02 -2.64
C THR A 85 -0.28 11.20 -3.55
N GLU A 86 0.26 11.82 -4.60
CA GLU A 86 1.16 11.13 -5.55
C GLU A 86 2.54 10.79 -4.96
N ARG A 87 2.90 11.33 -3.81
CA ARG A 87 4.22 11.15 -3.19
C ARG A 87 4.64 9.67 -3.11
N ASN A 88 3.79 8.83 -2.49
CA ASN A 88 4.09 7.40 -2.37
C ASN A 88 3.98 6.65 -3.71
N LEU A 89 3.14 7.11 -4.63
CA LEU A 89 3.11 6.55 -5.98
C LEU A 89 4.40 6.86 -6.75
N ASN A 90 4.96 8.06 -6.59
CA ASN A 90 6.22 8.44 -7.21
C ASN A 90 7.40 7.66 -6.63
N LEU A 91 7.44 7.45 -5.30
CA LEU A 91 8.42 6.57 -4.67
C LEU A 91 8.35 5.14 -5.25
N LEU A 92 7.16 4.61 -5.49
CA LEU A 92 7.00 3.27 -6.10
C LEU A 92 7.44 3.25 -7.59
N LYS A 93 7.24 4.34 -8.34
CA LYS A 93 7.76 4.46 -9.71
C LYS A 93 9.29 4.43 -9.72
N GLU A 94 9.91 5.24 -8.85
CA GLU A 94 11.36 5.26 -8.68
C GLU A 94 11.90 3.88 -8.26
N ALA A 95 11.29 3.25 -7.27
CA ALA A 95 11.65 1.88 -6.88
C ALA A 95 11.56 0.90 -8.06
N LYS A 96 10.53 1.05 -8.92
CA LYS A 96 10.38 0.21 -10.10
C LYS A 96 11.51 0.40 -11.10
N GLU A 97 11.94 1.63 -11.33
CA GLU A 97 13.07 1.99 -12.18
C GLU A 97 14.39 1.42 -11.62
N GLN A 98 14.52 1.37 -10.30
CA GLN A 98 15.66 0.76 -9.60
C GLN A 98 15.61 -0.78 -9.52
N GLY A 99 14.59 -1.41 -10.15
CA GLY A 99 14.51 -2.86 -10.29
C GLY A 99 13.81 -3.61 -9.17
N TYR A 100 13.15 -2.91 -8.23
CA TYR A 100 12.36 -3.54 -7.17
C TYR A 100 11.20 -4.38 -7.71
N PHE A 101 10.91 -5.46 -6.98
CA PHE A 101 9.64 -6.19 -7.11
C PHE A 101 8.62 -5.60 -6.15
N ILE A 102 7.48 -5.13 -6.66
CA ILE A 102 6.52 -4.36 -5.87
C ILE A 102 5.18 -5.10 -5.77
N ARG A 103 4.73 -5.34 -4.53
CA ARG A 103 3.41 -5.89 -4.23
C ARG A 103 2.57 -4.84 -3.52
N CYS A 104 1.33 -4.66 -3.95
CA CYS A 104 0.36 -3.80 -3.28
C CYS A 104 -0.85 -4.61 -2.81
N ILE A 105 -1.19 -4.44 -1.56
CA ILE A 105 -2.47 -4.85 -0.97
C ILE A 105 -3.26 -3.58 -0.71
N TYR A 106 -4.25 -3.33 -1.56
CA TYR A 106 -5.12 -2.16 -1.47
C TYR A 106 -6.44 -2.54 -0.80
N VAL A 107 -6.83 -1.79 0.22
CA VAL A 107 -8.07 -2.02 0.97
C VAL A 107 -8.98 -0.80 0.82
N LEU A 108 -10.18 -1.01 0.31
CA LEU A 108 -11.19 0.03 0.15
C LEU A 108 -12.54 -0.41 0.76
N THR A 109 -13.50 0.47 0.70
CA THR A 109 -14.92 0.24 0.98
C THR A 109 -15.73 0.76 -0.20
N CYS A 110 -16.96 0.32 -0.35
CA CYS A 110 -17.82 0.78 -1.45
C CYS A 110 -18.27 2.24 -1.28
N ASP A 111 -18.24 2.78 -0.04
CA ASP A 111 -18.65 4.14 0.27
C ASP A 111 -17.84 4.73 1.44
N TYR A 112 -17.52 6.02 1.38
CA TYR A 112 -16.77 6.73 2.41
C TYR A 112 -17.52 6.87 3.74
N SER A 113 -18.84 6.76 3.75
CA SER A 113 -19.64 6.80 4.99
C SER A 113 -19.28 5.67 5.95
N ILE A 114 -18.95 4.48 5.42
CA ILE A 114 -18.45 3.35 6.19
C ILE A 114 -17.13 3.71 6.87
N ASN A 115 -16.25 4.40 6.15
CA ASN A 115 -14.97 4.85 6.68
C ASN A 115 -15.16 5.86 7.83
N ILE A 116 -16.08 6.82 7.64
CA ILE A 116 -16.42 7.83 8.66
C ILE A 116 -16.92 7.14 9.93
N ALA A 117 -17.92 6.24 9.79
CA ALA A 117 -18.49 5.52 10.93
C ALA A 117 -17.41 4.74 11.71
N ARG A 118 -16.50 4.06 10.99
CA ARG A 118 -15.42 3.28 11.61
C ARG A 118 -14.39 4.16 12.31
N VAL A 119 -14.03 5.32 11.74
CA VAL A 119 -13.10 6.25 12.36
C VAL A 119 -13.73 6.85 13.62
N LYS A 120 -15.00 7.27 13.59
CA LYS A 120 -15.74 7.77 14.76
C LYS A 120 -15.83 6.70 15.87
N SER A 121 -16.15 5.46 15.53
CA SER A 121 -16.19 4.35 16.49
C SER A 121 -14.82 4.10 17.12
N ARG A 122 -13.75 4.14 16.34
CA ARG A 122 -12.38 4.01 16.85
C ARG A 122 -12.02 5.15 17.79
N GLU A 123 -12.36 6.38 17.45
CA GLU A 123 -12.11 7.57 18.25
C GLU A 123 -12.86 7.51 19.60
N ALA A 124 -14.13 7.10 19.58
CA ALA A 124 -14.93 6.87 20.79
C ALA A 124 -14.33 5.81 21.74
N ASN A 125 -13.53 4.88 21.19
CA ASN A 125 -12.79 3.87 21.97
C ASN A 125 -11.33 4.27 22.28
N GLY A 126 -11.02 5.56 22.28
CA GLY A 126 -9.71 6.10 22.65
C GLY A 126 -8.64 6.02 21.53
N GLY A 127 -9.01 5.68 20.32
CA GLY A 127 -8.12 5.67 19.18
C GLY A 127 -8.02 7.02 18.48
N HIS A 128 -7.21 7.07 17.43
CA HIS A 128 -6.93 8.30 16.67
C HIS A 128 -8.12 8.73 15.83
N GLY A 129 -8.62 9.94 16.02
CA GLY A 129 -9.63 10.59 15.19
C GLY A 129 -9.03 11.17 13.89
N VAL A 130 -9.87 11.33 12.89
CA VAL A 130 -9.56 12.07 11.65
C VAL A 130 -10.79 12.91 11.30
N PRO A 131 -10.66 14.22 11.04
CA PRO A 131 -11.77 15.06 10.62
C PRO A 131 -12.50 14.47 9.42
N GLU A 132 -13.84 14.49 9.45
CA GLU A 132 -14.69 13.87 8.44
C GLU A 132 -14.41 14.36 7.03
N GLU A 133 -14.23 15.67 6.86
CA GLU A 133 -13.87 16.29 5.57
C GLU A 133 -12.56 15.72 4.99
N LYS A 134 -11.58 15.45 5.87
CA LYS A 134 -10.33 14.82 5.47
C LYS A 134 -10.52 13.37 5.07
N ILE A 135 -11.44 12.62 5.73
CA ILE A 135 -11.76 11.25 5.35
C ILE A 135 -12.34 11.22 3.95
N VAL A 136 -13.35 12.05 3.67
CA VAL A 136 -14.00 12.14 2.35
C VAL A 136 -13.01 12.55 1.26
N SER A 137 -12.25 13.62 1.50
CA SER A 137 -11.25 14.10 0.53
C SER A 137 -10.19 13.04 0.24
N ARG A 138 -9.64 12.41 1.27
CA ARG A 138 -8.62 11.37 1.13
C ARG A 138 -9.16 10.10 0.48
N TYR A 139 -10.42 9.72 0.76
CA TYR A 139 -11.08 8.58 0.11
C TYR A 139 -11.10 8.77 -1.41
N LYS A 140 -11.64 9.90 -1.89
CA LYS A 140 -11.72 10.21 -3.32
C LYS A 140 -10.34 10.23 -4.00
N LYS A 141 -9.38 10.92 -3.37
CA LYS A 141 -8.00 11.01 -3.88
C LYS A 141 -7.31 9.65 -3.91
N ALA A 142 -7.49 8.82 -2.88
CA ALA A 142 -6.89 7.51 -2.80
C ALA A 142 -7.42 6.56 -3.88
N LEU A 143 -8.73 6.57 -4.15
CA LEU A 143 -9.31 5.78 -5.24
C LEU A 143 -8.80 6.25 -6.62
N ALA A 144 -8.66 7.57 -6.82
CA ALA A 144 -8.14 8.13 -8.07
C ALA A 144 -6.70 7.69 -8.39
N LEU A 145 -5.92 7.27 -7.40
CA LEU A 145 -4.54 6.80 -7.59
C LEU A 145 -4.42 5.29 -7.85
N ILE A 146 -5.52 4.53 -7.73
CA ILE A 146 -5.52 3.07 -7.98
C ILE A 146 -4.98 2.70 -9.37
N PRO A 147 -5.37 3.39 -10.47
CA PRO A 147 -4.83 3.06 -11.79
C PRO A 147 -3.30 3.17 -11.85
N GLY A 148 -2.73 4.18 -11.18
CA GLY A 148 -1.28 4.36 -11.08
C GLY A 148 -0.60 3.19 -10.34
N ILE A 149 -1.18 2.73 -9.24
CA ILE A 149 -0.72 1.56 -8.50
C ILE A 149 -0.80 0.29 -9.37
N VAL A 150 -1.91 0.09 -10.07
CA VAL A 150 -2.07 -1.07 -10.97
C VAL A 150 -1.01 -1.05 -12.08
N LYS A 151 -0.65 0.13 -12.59
CA LYS A 151 0.38 0.26 -13.62
C LYS A 151 1.78 -0.07 -13.10
N VAL A 152 2.14 0.42 -11.92
CA VAL A 152 3.51 0.35 -11.37
C VAL A 152 3.83 -0.99 -10.71
N CYS A 153 2.90 -1.54 -9.91
CA CYS A 153 3.17 -2.73 -9.11
C CYS A 153 3.14 -4.02 -9.94
N ASP A 154 3.99 -5.00 -9.60
CA ASP A 154 4.03 -6.33 -10.22
C ASP A 154 2.85 -7.19 -9.81
N ILE A 155 2.45 -7.08 -8.54
CA ILE A 155 1.28 -7.75 -7.98
C ILE A 155 0.42 -6.71 -7.28
N VAL A 156 -0.88 -6.71 -7.57
CA VAL A 156 -1.87 -5.88 -6.88
C VAL A 156 -3.03 -6.77 -6.44
N HIS A 157 -3.41 -6.65 -5.19
CA HIS A 157 -4.66 -7.20 -4.67
C HIS A 157 -5.52 -6.04 -4.18
N ILE A 158 -6.76 -5.93 -4.66
CA ILE A 158 -7.73 -4.95 -4.14
C ILE A 158 -8.82 -5.72 -3.38
N TYR A 159 -8.99 -5.35 -2.12
CA TYR A 159 -10.01 -5.89 -1.24
C TYR A 159 -11.08 -4.84 -0.96
N ASP A 160 -12.33 -5.19 -1.20
CA ASP A 160 -13.47 -4.52 -0.60
C ASP A 160 -13.64 -5.01 0.83
N ASN A 161 -13.67 -4.09 1.77
CA ASN A 161 -13.87 -4.36 3.18
C ASN A 161 -15.10 -3.60 3.71
N SER A 162 -16.16 -3.50 2.88
CA SER A 162 -17.40 -2.84 3.29
C SER A 162 -18.09 -3.61 4.41
N THR A 163 -18.10 -4.92 4.31
CA THR A 163 -18.63 -5.86 5.32
C THR A 163 -17.51 -6.81 5.79
N VAL A 164 -17.33 -7.94 5.12
CA VAL A 164 -16.24 -8.89 5.33
C VAL A 164 -15.21 -8.69 4.21
N PRO A 165 -13.90 -8.71 4.50
CA PRO A 165 -12.89 -8.52 3.48
C PRO A 165 -13.07 -9.50 2.31
N PHE A 166 -13.33 -8.98 1.12
CA PHE A 166 -13.50 -9.75 -0.11
C PHE A 166 -12.63 -9.20 -1.22
N ARG A 167 -11.83 -10.06 -1.86
CA ARG A 167 -10.96 -9.63 -2.94
C ARG A 167 -11.75 -9.44 -4.22
N ILE A 168 -11.78 -8.19 -4.73
CA ILE A 168 -12.50 -7.84 -5.96
C ILE A 168 -11.60 -7.84 -7.20
N PHE A 169 -10.27 -7.65 -7.01
CA PHE A 169 -9.33 -7.55 -8.12
C PHE A 169 -7.95 -8.11 -7.76
N LYS A 170 -7.28 -8.72 -8.74
CA LYS A 170 -5.87 -9.09 -8.66
C LYS A 170 -5.20 -8.82 -10.00
N LYS A 171 -4.03 -8.18 -9.94
CA LYS A 171 -3.05 -8.16 -11.02
C LYS A 171 -1.88 -9.07 -10.63
N ARG A 172 -1.39 -9.85 -11.58
CA ARG A 172 -0.14 -10.59 -11.49
C ARG A 172 0.62 -10.42 -12.80
N LYS A 173 1.65 -9.57 -12.78
CA LYS A 173 2.37 -9.15 -14.00
C LYS A 173 1.41 -8.53 -15.02
N THR A 174 1.10 -9.24 -16.12
CA THR A 174 0.19 -8.80 -17.19
C THR A 174 -1.20 -9.44 -17.12
N GLU A 175 -1.44 -10.33 -16.15
CA GLU A 175 -2.71 -11.00 -15.98
C GLU A 175 -3.60 -10.25 -14.98
N TYR A 176 -4.90 -10.18 -15.29
CA TYR A 176 -5.92 -9.51 -14.47
C TYR A 176 -7.05 -10.47 -14.15
N PHE A 177 -7.47 -10.47 -12.88
CA PHE A 177 -8.54 -11.33 -12.36
C PHE A 177 -9.55 -10.47 -11.62
N PHE A 178 -10.85 -10.75 -11.83
CA PHE A 178 -11.95 -9.98 -11.28
C PHE A 178 -12.87 -10.92 -10.50
N TRP A 179 -13.33 -10.46 -9.32
CA TRP A 179 -14.33 -11.12 -8.49
C TRP A 179 -15.41 -10.11 -8.13
N PRO A 180 -16.46 -9.98 -8.99
CA PRO A 180 -17.58 -9.08 -8.70
C PRO A 180 -18.33 -9.50 -7.43
N ASN A 181 -18.91 -8.51 -6.75
CA ASN A 181 -19.85 -8.71 -5.64
C ASN A 181 -21.03 -7.72 -5.75
N GLU A 182 -21.87 -7.65 -4.75
CA GLU A 182 -23.06 -6.77 -4.74
C GLU A 182 -22.74 -5.28 -4.86
N TYR A 183 -21.56 -4.84 -4.38
CA TYR A 183 -21.11 -3.42 -4.42
C TYR A 183 -20.29 -3.10 -5.67
N TRP A 184 -19.56 -4.08 -6.20
CA TRP A 184 -18.58 -3.95 -7.26
C TRP A 184 -18.89 -4.89 -8.43
N SER A 185 -19.66 -4.40 -9.40
CA SER A 185 -19.80 -5.11 -10.68
C SER A 185 -18.45 -5.14 -11.42
N GLU A 186 -18.28 -6.06 -12.35
CA GLU A 186 -17.04 -6.16 -13.14
C GLU A 186 -16.73 -4.85 -13.88
N SER A 187 -17.78 -4.17 -14.40
CA SER A 187 -17.63 -2.86 -15.07
C SER A 187 -17.10 -1.78 -14.13
N LYS A 188 -17.64 -1.71 -12.89
CA LYS A 188 -17.14 -0.77 -11.86
C LYS A 188 -15.69 -1.07 -11.48
N ILE A 189 -15.30 -2.35 -11.38
CA ILE A 189 -13.91 -2.71 -11.08
C ILE A 189 -13.00 -2.31 -12.24
N LYS A 190 -13.39 -2.57 -13.50
CA LYS A 190 -12.63 -2.15 -14.68
C LYS A 190 -12.47 -0.64 -14.74
N GLU A 191 -13.53 0.12 -14.46
CA GLU A 191 -13.48 1.59 -14.38
C GLU A 191 -12.52 2.06 -13.27
N LEU A 192 -12.59 1.43 -12.08
CA LEU A 192 -11.73 1.74 -10.93
C LEU A 192 -10.24 1.58 -11.26
N VAL A 193 -9.88 0.53 -12.01
CA VAL A 193 -8.49 0.21 -12.35
C VAL A 193 -8.07 0.75 -13.73
N LYS A 194 -8.99 1.34 -14.48
CA LYS A 194 -8.83 1.85 -15.87
C LYS A 194 -8.32 0.79 -16.86
N LEU A 195 -9.05 -0.33 -16.90
CA LEU A 195 -8.88 -1.43 -17.87
C LEU A 195 -10.08 -1.54 -18.79
#